data_cbd4aedd4aad15b380e0087a6ca083c9
#
_entry.id   cbd4aedd4aad15b380e0087a6ca083c9
#
_cell.length_a   1.000
_cell.length_b   1.000
_cell.length_c   1.000
_cell.angle_alpha   90.00
_cell.angle_beta   90.00
_cell.angle_gamma   90.00
#
_symmetry.space_group_name_H-M   'P 1'
#
loop_
_entity.id
_entity.type
_entity.pdbx_description
1 polymer ?
#
loop_
_entity_poly.entity_id
_entity_poly.type
_entity_poly.pdbx_seq_one_letter_code
_entity_poly.pdbx_strand_id
1 'polypeptide(L)'
;MREYKLQKDEARNNSIRVDLVRSWQEEEIVDLYRDAGWWKEDMDASRINDLIRGSFLFAVAIDISAGRAVGMGRVISDGIADAYIQDLVVQGDKRSWGVGKMILNRLLEECRFQKITWIGLIAEPGKEEFYRSQGFAPMAGHVPMLFHEEAKRC
;
A
#
# COMPACT_ATOMS: atom_id res chain seq x y z
N MET A 1 -30.45 11.71 -4.66
CA MET A 1 -29.03 11.83 -5.10
C MET A 1 -28.04 11.30 -4.05
N ARG A 2 -28.16 11.65 -2.78
CA ARG A 2 -27.26 11.20 -1.70
C ARG A 2 -27.37 9.70 -1.42
N GLU A 3 -28.57 9.15 -1.37
CA GLU A 3 -28.83 7.71 -1.21
C GLU A 3 -28.30 6.86 -2.37
N TYR A 4 -28.49 7.30 -3.60
CA TYR A 4 -27.96 6.61 -4.78
C TYR A 4 -26.43 6.53 -4.78
N LYS A 5 -25.76 7.60 -4.31
CA LYS A 5 -24.30 7.61 -4.16
C LYS A 5 -23.84 6.66 -3.06
N LEU A 6 -24.53 6.63 -1.92
CA LEU A 6 -24.26 5.71 -0.81
C LEU A 6 -24.42 4.25 -1.22
N GLN A 7 -25.50 3.89 -1.90
CA GLN A 7 -25.71 2.53 -2.41
C GLN A 7 -24.65 2.09 -3.42
N LYS A 8 -24.19 3.01 -4.28
CA LYS A 8 -23.14 2.74 -5.27
C LYS A 8 -21.78 2.55 -4.60
N ASP A 9 -21.50 3.31 -3.56
CA ASP A 9 -20.24 3.20 -2.80
C ASP A 9 -20.23 1.93 -1.93
N GLU A 10 -21.36 1.53 -1.35
CA GLU A 10 -21.52 0.26 -0.65
C GLU A 10 -21.37 -0.95 -1.59
N ALA A 11 -21.98 -0.91 -2.77
CA ALA A 11 -21.85 -1.98 -3.76
C ALA A 11 -20.39 -2.14 -4.25
N ARG A 12 -19.66 -1.03 -4.42
CA ARG A 12 -18.24 -1.03 -4.77
C ARG A 12 -17.37 -1.61 -3.65
N ASN A 13 -17.63 -1.20 -2.41
CA ASN A 13 -16.91 -1.73 -1.24
C ASN A 13 -17.15 -3.24 -1.07
N ASN A 14 -18.38 -3.71 -1.32
CA ASN A 14 -18.70 -5.14 -1.25
C ASN A 14 -18.09 -5.98 -2.40
N SER A 15 -17.60 -5.35 -3.45
CA SER A 15 -16.93 -6.03 -4.57
C SER A 15 -15.41 -6.21 -4.36
N ILE A 16 -14.85 -5.59 -3.33
CA ILE A 16 -13.42 -5.64 -3.01
C ILE A 16 -13.21 -6.29 -1.64
N ARG A 17 -12.26 -7.20 -1.56
CA ARG A 17 -11.78 -7.78 -0.30
C ARG A 17 -10.29 -7.48 -0.12
N VAL A 18 -9.85 -7.22 1.09
CA VAL A 18 -8.43 -7.01 1.41
C VAL A 18 -7.95 -8.11 2.32
N ASP A 19 -7.00 -8.91 1.82
CA ASP A 19 -6.38 -10.01 2.54
C ASP A 19 -4.90 -9.71 2.83
N LEU A 20 -4.42 -10.15 3.99
CA LEU A 20 -2.98 -10.25 4.28
C LEU A 20 -2.48 -11.56 3.72
N VAL A 21 -1.41 -11.50 2.92
CA VAL A 21 -0.92 -12.66 2.18
C VAL A 21 0.57 -12.89 2.41
N ARG A 22 1.02 -14.12 2.17
CA ARG A 22 2.44 -14.52 2.19
C ARG A 22 2.96 -14.93 0.82
N SER A 23 2.07 -14.99 -0.17
CA SER A 23 2.37 -15.19 -1.59
C SER A 23 1.21 -14.69 -2.43
N TRP A 24 1.47 -14.36 -3.68
CA TRP A 24 0.47 -13.98 -4.67
C TRP A 24 0.96 -14.30 -6.08
N GLN A 25 0.08 -14.19 -7.07
CA GLN A 25 0.45 -14.29 -8.49
C GLN A 25 1.42 -13.14 -8.83
N GLU A 26 2.64 -13.49 -9.20
CA GLU A 26 3.74 -12.53 -9.39
C GLU A 26 3.41 -11.44 -10.41
N GLU A 27 2.84 -11.83 -11.56
CA GLU A 27 2.48 -10.88 -12.62
C GLU A 27 1.43 -9.87 -12.19
N GLU A 28 0.47 -10.25 -11.35
CA GLU A 28 -0.54 -9.29 -10.85
C GLU A 28 0.09 -8.21 -9.95
N ILE A 29 1.07 -8.58 -9.14
CA ILE A 29 1.80 -7.63 -8.31
C ILE A 29 2.73 -6.77 -9.17
N VAL A 30 3.41 -7.36 -10.15
CA VAL A 30 4.23 -6.62 -11.12
C VAL A 30 3.38 -5.59 -11.88
N ASP A 31 2.17 -5.94 -12.29
CA ASP A 31 1.26 -5.01 -12.97
C ASP A 31 0.88 -3.82 -12.08
N LEU A 32 0.69 -4.04 -10.77
CA LEU A 32 0.47 -2.95 -9.82
C LEU A 32 1.69 -2.03 -9.70
N TYR A 33 2.91 -2.59 -9.66
CA TYR A 33 4.15 -1.80 -9.68
C TYR A 33 4.31 -1.02 -10.98
N ARG A 34 3.93 -1.62 -12.13
CA ARG A 34 3.92 -0.94 -13.44
C ARG A 34 2.92 0.23 -13.47
N ASP A 35 1.71 0.01 -12.98
CA ASP A 35 0.66 1.05 -12.92
C ASP A 35 1.07 2.23 -12.02
N ALA A 36 1.85 1.97 -10.98
CA ALA A 36 2.44 3.00 -10.12
C ALA A 36 3.65 3.72 -10.74
N GLY A 37 4.22 3.19 -11.83
CA GLY A 37 5.45 3.71 -12.43
C GLY A 37 6.73 3.33 -11.66
N TRP A 38 6.67 2.33 -10.79
CA TRP A 38 7.79 1.91 -9.94
C TRP A 38 8.53 0.68 -10.46
N TRP A 39 7.96 -0.05 -11.43
CA TRP A 39 8.61 -1.20 -12.03
C TRP A 39 9.73 -0.77 -12.98
N LYS A 40 10.92 -1.35 -12.82
CA LYS A 40 12.08 -1.14 -13.69
C LYS A 40 12.40 -2.42 -14.46
N GLU A 41 12.95 -2.26 -15.66
CA GLU A 41 13.31 -3.37 -16.58
C GLU A 41 14.32 -4.38 -15.97
N ASP A 42 15.16 -3.92 -15.04
CA ASP A 42 16.16 -4.74 -14.34
C ASP A 42 15.62 -5.47 -13.10
N MET A 43 14.34 -5.28 -12.78
CA MET A 43 13.69 -5.99 -11.68
C MET A 43 13.29 -7.41 -12.10
N ASP A 44 13.51 -8.36 -11.20
CA ASP A 44 13.20 -9.76 -11.42
C ASP A 44 11.82 -10.12 -10.82
N ALA A 45 10.86 -10.39 -11.67
CA ALA A 45 9.50 -10.76 -11.27
C ALA A 45 9.46 -12.02 -10.39
N SER A 46 10.40 -12.97 -10.57
CA SER A 46 10.48 -14.17 -9.75
C SER A 46 10.78 -13.90 -8.27
N ARG A 47 11.26 -12.68 -7.94
CA ARG A 47 11.56 -12.24 -6.57
C ARG A 47 10.36 -11.63 -5.85
N ILE A 48 9.21 -11.48 -6.52
CA ILE A 48 8.02 -10.85 -5.90
C ILE A 48 7.57 -11.63 -4.66
N ASN A 49 7.51 -12.95 -4.72
CA ASN A 49 7.13 -13.74 -3.56
C ASN A 49 8.17 -13.70 -2.42
N ASP A 50 9.45 -13.46 -2.72
CA ASP A 50 10.46 -13.17 -1.70
C ASP A 50 10.21 -11.82 -1.02
N LEU A 51 9.86 -10.79 -1.81
CA LEU A 51 9.48 -9.48 -1.27
C LEU A 51 8.24 -9.58 -0.38
N ILE A 52 7.21 -10.32 -0.81
CA ILE A 52 6.00 -10.55 -0.01
C ILE A 52 6.35 -11.22 1.32
N ARG A 53 7.13 -12.30 1.29
CA ARG A 53 7.56 -13.02 2.50
C ARG A 53 8.47 -12.20 3.40
N GLY A 54 9.32 -11.35 2.80
CA GLY A 54 10.23 -10.45 3.53
C GLY A 54 9.54 -9.24 4.14
N SER A 55 8.31 -8.94 3.74
CA SER A 55 7.51 -7.90 4.36
C SER A 55 6.93 -8.38 5.69
N PHE A 56 6.87 -7.51 6.68
CA PHE A 56 6.18 -7.81 7.93
C PHE A 56 4.69 -8.10 7.68
N LEU A 57 4.03 -7.22 6.91
CA LEU A 57 2.68 -7.41 6.38
C LEU A 57 2.68 -7.11 4.88
N PHE A 58 1.92 -7.88 4.13
CA PHE A 58 1.60 -7.59 2.74
C PHE A 58 0.10 -7.75 2.52
N ALA A 59 -0.56 -6.67 2.13
CA ALA A 59 -2.00 -6.64 1.87
C ALA A 59 -2.27 -6.60 0.38
N VAL A 60 -3.22 -7.40 -0.07
CA VAL A 60 -3.74 -7.39 -1.44
C VAL A 60 -5.22 -7.07 -1.42
N ALA A 61 -5.62 -6.06 -2.17
CA ALA A 61 -7.03 -5.79 -2.46
C ALA A 61 -7.44 -6.59 -3.70
N ILE A 62 -8.48 -7.36 -3.57
CA ILE A 62 -8.94 -8.36 -4.55
C ILE A 62 -10.29 -7.94 -5.08
N ASP A 63 -10.43 -7.80 -6.39
CA ASP A 63 -11.75 -7.76 -7.04
C ASP A 63 -12.36 -9.16 -6.95
N ILE A 64 -13.42 -9.29 -6.15
CA ILE A 64 -14.05 -10.59 -5.85
C ILE A 64 -14.59 -11.24 -7.13
N SER A 65 -15.12 -10.45 -8.06
CA SER A 65 -15.71 -10.95 -9.29
C SER A 65 -14.67 -11.48 -10.27
N ALA A 66 -13.50 -10.82 -10.34
CA ALA A 66 -12.43 -11.17 -11.24
C ALA A 66 -11.40 -12.12 -10.59
N GLY A 67 -11.39 -12.23 -9.26
CA GLY A 67 -10.40 -12.99 -8.51
C GLY A 67 -8.98 -12.43 -8.61
N ARG A 68 -8.80 -11.15 -8.95
CA ARG A 68 -7.52 -10.52 -9.26
C ARG A 68 -7.17 -9.40 -8.30
N ALA A 69 -5.86 -9.19 -8.11
CA ALA A 69 -5.35 -8.05 -7.36
C ALA A 69 -5.63 -6.74 -8.10
N VAL A 70 -6.20 -5.78 -7.38
CA VAL A 70 -6.49 -4.42 -7.87
C VAL A 70 -5.83 -3.34 -7.02
N GLY A 71 -5.10 -3.73 -6.00
CA GLY A 71 -4.32 -2.86 -5.14
C GLY A 71 -3.49 -3.66 -4.16
N MET A 72 -2.50 -3.01 -3.62
CA MET A 72 -1.61 -3.60 -2.62
C MET A 72 -1.07 -2.54 -1.68
N GLY A 73 -0.46 -2.98 -0.59
CA GLY A 73 0.35 -2.19 0.31
C GLY A 73 1.11 -3.11 1.24
N ARG A 74 2.22 -2.65 1.78
CA ARG A 74 3.02 -3.47 2.68
C ARG A 74 3.56 -2.69 3.86
N VAL A 75 3.99 -3.42 4.87
CA VAL A 75 4.65 -2.89 6.07
C VAL A 75 6.02 -3.52 6.19
N ILE A 76 7.02 -2.70 6.41
CA ILE A 76 8.36 -3.09 6.86
C ILE A 76 8.43 -2.82 8.36
N SER A 77 8.78 -3.83 9.15
CA SER A 77 8.86 -3.75 10.61
C SER A 77 9.66 -4.92 11.16
N ASP A 78 10.22 -4.73 12.35
CA ASP A 78 10.73 -5.82 13.17
C ASP A 78 9.61 -6.54 13.97
N GLY A 79 8.38 -6.01 13.91
CA GLY A 79 7.23 -6.53 14.65
C GLY A 79 7.21 -6.14 16.13
N ILE A 80 8.06 -5.21 16.57
CA ILE A 80 8.24 -4.84 17.99
C ILE A 80 7.91 -3.36 18.23
N ALA A 81 8.59 -2.45 17.56
CA ALA A 81 8.54 -1.03 17.86
C ALA A 81 7.97 -0.19 16.72
N ASP A 82 8.61 -0.22 15.58
CA ASP A 82 8.39 0.71 14.48
C ASP A 82 7.89 0.00 13.24
N ALA A 83 7.04 0.66 12.47
CA ALA A 83 6.57 0.19 11.19
C ALA A 83 6.63 1.29 10.14
N TYR A 84 6.99 0.90 8.91
CA TYR A 84 6.97 1.76 7.73
C TYR A 84 6.00 1.18 6.70
N ILE A 85 4.99 1.98 6.33
CA ILE A 85 4.07 1.63 5.24
C ILE A 85 4.72 2.01 3.93
N GLN A 86 4.75 1.07 2.99
CA GLN A 86 5.32 1.25 1.67
C GLN A 86 4.43 0.63 0.59
N ASP A 87 4.68 1.04 -0.66
CA ASP A 87 4.12 0.46 -1.88
C ASP A 87 2.59 0.39 -1.87
N LEU A 88 1.93 1.41 -1.28
CA LEU A 88 0.48 1.53 -1.34
C LEU A 88 0.05 2.01 -2.72
N VAL A 89 -0.55 1.14 -3.49
CA VAL A 89 -1.04 1.43 -4.84
C VAL A 89 -2.41 0.81 -5.09
N VAL A 90 -3.22 1.50 -5.87
CA VAL A 90 -4.50 1.01 -6.38
C VAL A 90 -4.52 1.20 -7.88
N GLN A 91 -4.93 0.16 -8.62
CA GLN A 91 -5.08 0.17 -10.07
C GLN A 91 -5.95 1.33 -10.54
N GLY A 92 -5.58 1.95 -11.67
CA GLY A 92 -6.14 3.22 -12.13
C GLY A 92 -7.66 3.27 -12.18
N ASP A 93 -8.31 2.23 -12.72
CA ASP A 93 -9.77 2.12 -12.85
C ASP A 93 -10.51 1.88 -11.52
N LYS A 94 -9.80 1.45 -10.47
CA LYS A 94 -10.33 1.24 -9.11
C LYS A 94 -10.01 2.39 -8.14
N ARG A 95 -9.29 3.40 -8.59
CA ARG A 95 -9.06 4.62 -7.81
C ARG A 95 -10.41 5.32 -7.53
N SER A 96 -10.49 6.04 -6.42
CA SER A 96 -11.73 6.70 -5.94
C SER A 96 -12.84 5.74 -5.49
N TRP A 97 -12.58 4.43 -5.40
CA TRP A 97 -13.50 3.44 -4.82
C TRP A 97 -13.27 3.21 -3.31
N GLY A 98 -12.35 3.93 -2.70
CA GLY A 98 -11.97 3.72 -1.30
C GLY A 98 -11.01 2.56 -1.06
N VAL A 99 -10.51 1.90 -2.11
CA VAL A 99 -9.64 0.71 -2.01
C VAL A 99 -8.36 1.02 -1.25
N GLY A 100 -7.72 2.15 -1.52
CA GLY A 100 -6.51 2.57 -0.80
C GLY A 100 -6.73 2.72 0.70
N LYS A 101 -7.90 3.26 1.10
CA LYS A 101 -8.30 3.35 2.50
C LYS A 101 -8.53 1.96 3.12
N MET A 102 -9.14 1.03 2.38
CA MET A 102 -9.35 -0.34 2.86
C MET A 102 -8.02 -1.05 3.13
N ILE A 103 -7.06 -0.94 2.19
CA ILE A 103 -5.71 -1.50 2.33
C ILE A 103 -5.01 -0.90 3.56
N LEU A 104 -4.98 0.44 3.63
CA LEU A 104 -4.32 1.15 4.73
C LEU A 104 -4.91 0.78 6.09
N ASN A 105 -6.24 0.74 6.20
CA ASN A 105 -6.92 0.35 7.43
C ASN A 105 -6.55 -1.09 7.84
N ARG A 106 -6.54 -2.03 6.89
CA ARG A 106 -6.17 -3.43 7.19
C ARG A 106 -4.75 -3.56 7.71
N LEU A 107 -3.81 -2.80 7.14
CA LEU A 107 -2.42 -2.76 7.63
C LEU A 107 -2.33 -2.13 9.03
N LEU A 108 -3.02 -1.00 9.24
CA LEU A 108 -3.02 -0.30 10.54
C LEU A 108 -3.68 -1.13 11.65
N GLU A 109 -4.78 -1.83 11.36
CA GLU A 109 -5.44 -2.74 12.31
C GLU A 109 -4.48 -3.82 12.79
N GLU A 110 -3.75 -4.44 11.86
CA GLU A 110 -2.79 -5.49 12.21
C GLU A 110 -1.60 -4.94 13.00
N CYS A 111 -1.05 -3.78 12.61
CA CYS A 111 0.01 -3.12 13.39
C CYS A 111 -0.44 -2.83 14.83
N ARG A 112 -1.66 -2.32 15.02
CA ARG A 112 -2.23 -2.07 16.35
C ARG A 112 -2.43 -3.35 17.15
N PHE A 113 -2.91 -4.40 16.50
CA PHE A 113 -3.06 -5.71 17.13
C PHE A 113 -1.71 -6.25 17.64
N GLN A 114 -0.63 -6.03 16.87
CA GLN A 114 0.74 -6.36 17.26
C GLN A 114 1.36 -5.35 18.24
N LYS A 115 0.59 -4.33 18.69
CA LYS A 115 1.03 -3.28 19.62
C LYS A 115 2.16 -2.37 19.09
N ILE A 116 2.31 -2.28 17.78
CA ILE A 116 3.22 -1.33 17.14
C ILE A 116 2.56 0.04 17.19
N THR A 117 3.24 1.01 17.81
CA THR A 117 2.68 2.35 18.06
C THR A 117 3.29 3.43 17.19
N TRP A 118 4.52 3.25 16.73
CA TRP A 118 5.14 4.17 15.78
C TRP A 118 4.97 3.64 14.36
N ILE A 119 4.14 4.32 13.56
CA ILE A 119 3.84 3.91 12.18
C ILE A 119 4.06 5.12 11.28
N GLY A 120 5.07 5.05 10.43
CA GLY A 120 5.43 6.12 9.50
C GLY A 120 5.30 5.72 8.05
N LEU A 121 5.39 6.71 7.18
CA LEU A 121 5.46 6.55 5.73
C LEU A 121 6.10 7.79 5.10
N ILE A 122 6.52 7.66 3.85
CA ILE A 122 6.89 8.79 3.01
C ILE A 122 5.81 8.91 1.93
N ALA A 123 5.04 10.00 1.99
CA ALA A 123 4.01 10.27 0.99
C ALA A 123 4.64 10.75 -0.31
N GLU A 124 4.25 10.16 -1.43
CA GLU A 124 4.60 10.70 -2.74
C GLU A 124 3.96 12.08 -2.98
N PRO A 125 4.55 12.90 -3.87
CA PRO A 125 3.98 14.19 -4.23
C PRO A 125 2.50 14.09 -4.60
N GLY A 126 1.68 14.95 -3.99
CA GLY A 126 0.23 14.99 -4.21
C GLY A 126 -0.59 13.94 -3.47
N LYS A 127 0.03 13.09 -2.64
CA LYS A 127 -0.67 12.05 -1.84
C LYS A 127 -0.84 12.42 -0.37
N GLU A 128 -0.29 13.53 0.07
CA GLU A 128 -0.31 13.96 1.47
C GLU A 128 -1.73 14.05 2.03
N GLU A 129 -2.66 14.64 1.29
CA GLU A 129 -4.04 14.84 1.75
C GLU A 129 -4.78 13.51 1.99
N PHE A 130 -4.52 12.50 1.16
CA PHE A 130 -5.06 11.16 1.38
C PHE A 130 -4.64 10.62 2.76
N TYR A 131 -3.35 10.70 3.10
CA TYR A 131 -2.85 10.21 4.38
C TYR A 131 -3.31 11.06 5.56
N ARG A 132 -3.41 12.38 5.40
CA ARG A 132 -3.99 13.28 6.41
C ARG A 132 -5.42 12.87 6.74
N SER A 133 -6.23 12.56 5.74
CA SER A 133 -7.61 12.10 5.94
C SER A 133 -7.71 10.76 6.68
N GLN A 134 -6.60 10.00 6.74
CA GLN A 134 -6.50 8.72 7.46
C GLN A 134 -5.79 8.86 8.83
N GLY A 135 -5.55 10.08 9.30
CA GLY A 135 -5.00 10.34 10.63
C GLY A 135 -3.47 10.48 10.68
N PHE A 136 -2.79 10.53 9.54
CA PHE A 136 -1.37 10.84 9.50
C PHE A 136 -1.15 12.36 9.53
N ALA A 137 -0.03 12.77 10.08
CA ALA A 137 0.42 14.16 10.08
C ALA A 137 1.90 14.23 9.68
N PRO A 138 2.32 15.31 9.01
CA PRO A 138 3.74 15.52 8.73
C PRO A 138 4.56 15.53 10.01
N MET A 139 5.73 14.91 9.97
CA MET A 139 6.70 15.01 11.05
C MET A 139 7.46 16.33 10.92
N ALA A 140 7.14 17.32 11.76
CA ALA A 140 7.72 18.64 11.71
C ALA A 140 9.26 18.57 11.88
N GLY A 141 10.00 19.25 10.99
CA GLY A 141 11.45 19.30 11.03
C GLY A 141 12.19 18.04 10.59
N HIS A 142 11.47 16.96 10.22
CA HIS A 142 12.08 15.76 9.66
C HIS A 142 12.20 15.87 8.16
N VAL A 143 13.31 15.36 7.60
CA VAL A 143 13.58 15.40 6.15
C VAL A 143 13.81 13.97 5.68
N PRO A 144 13.00 13.46 4.73
CA PRO A 144 13.29 12.18 4.10
C PRO A 144 14.57 12.28 3.27
N MET A 145 15.46 11.31 3.41
CA MET A 145 16.76 11.30 2.72
C MET A 145 16.99 9.95 2.04
N LEU A 146 17.54 10.01 0.82
CA LEU A 146 17.97 8.84 0.07
C LEU A 146 19.49 8.80 0.01
N PHE A 147 20.06 7.61 0.15
CA PHE A 147 21.47 7.40 -0.08
C PHE A 147 21.76 7.28 -1.58
N HIS A 148 22.71 8.08 -2.07
CA HIS A 148 23.23 8.03 -3.44
C HIS A 148 24.75 7.83 -3.39
N GLU A 149 25.27 6.76 -3.99
CA GLU A 149 26.72 6.50 -4.00
C GLU A 149 27.54 7.59 -4.69
N GLU A 150 26.95 8.26 -5.70
CA GLU A 150 27.63 9.32 -6.46
C GLU A 150 27.74 10.65 -5.71
N ALA A 151 26.99 10.86 -4.63
CA ALA A 151 27.05 12.10 -3.83
C ALA A 151 28.36 12.30 -3.06
N LYS A 152 29.29 11.35 -3.10
CA LYS A 152 30.65 11.44 -2.48
C LYS A 152 31.68 12.18 -3.32
N ARG A 153 31.31 12.79 -4.44
CA ARG A 153 32.26 13.50 -5.34
C ARG A 153 32.07 15.04 -5.34
N CYS A 154 31.59 15.60 -4.24
CA CYS A 154 31.64 17.05 -4.02
C CYS A 154 32.57 17.39 -2.88
#